data_40d0ea20bbaf77f0e698ea8cb893c38d
#
_entry.id   40d0ea20bbaf77f0e698ea8cb893c38d
#
_cell.length_a   1.000
_cell.length_b   1.000
_cell.length_c   1.000
_cell.angle_alpha   90.00
_cell.angle_beta   90.00
_cell.angle_gamma   90.00
#
_symmetry.space_group_name_H-M   'P 1'
#
loop_
_entity.id
_entity.type
_entity.pdbx_description
1 polymer ?
#
loop_
_entity_poly.entity_id
_entity_poly.type
_entity_poly.pdbx_seq_one_letter_code
_entity_poly.pdbx_strand_id
1 'polypeptide(L)'
;MNKKKKIILTISILLLVVILGVGGLVGNYFYNLALNPFTSKDMIFGDDDDDTSLEVEADVNWLIKDSNYIDTYITSSDNLKLHAYEVKNENKTDKWAIVVHGYTSEGKLLSSKAKHLYNMGYNVLVPDLRSHGSSEGDYIGMGWDD
;
A
#
# COMPACT_ATOMS: atom_id res chain seq x y z
N MET A 1 49.01 -15.92 -20.10
CA MET A 1 48.49 -16.20 -18.73
C MET A 1 48.74 -17.64 -18.41
N ASN A 2 49.37 -17.90 -17.26
CA ASN A 2 49.69 -19.25 -16.78
C ASN A 2 48.40 -20.09 -16.52
N LYS A 3 48.45 -21.42 -16.75
CA LYS A 3 47.31 -22.34 -16.60
C LYS A 3 46.62 -22.19 -15.24
N LYS A 4 47.37 -22.02 -14.15
CA LYS A 4 46.82 -21.75 -12.80
C LYS A 4 46.03 -20.45 -12.73
N LYS A 5 46.52 -19.36 -13.36
CA LYS A 5 45.81 -18.08 -13.39
C LYS A 5 44.50 -18.16 -14.21
N LYS A 6 44.48 -18.97 -15.29
CA LYS A 6 43.23 -19.19 -16.05
C LYS A 6 42.17 -19.92 -15.19
N ILE A 7 42.60 -20.97 -14.48
CA ILE A 7 41.68 -21.74 -13.61
C ILE A 7 41.12 -20.84 -12.50
N ILE A 8 41.97 -20.09 -11.81
CA ILE A 8 41.51 -19.16 -10.76
C ILE A 8 40.51 -18.15 -11.31
N LEU A 9 40.81 -17.55 -12.47
CA LEU A 9 39.89 -16.59 -13.10
C LEU A 9 38.54 -17.22 -13.45
N THR A 10 38.54 -18.44 -14.01
CA THR A 10 37.32 -19.16 -14.34
C THR A 10 36.47 -19.46 -13.07
N ILE A 11 37.12 -19.93 -12.00
CA ILE A 11 36.44 -20.19 -10.73
C ILE A 11 35.85 -18.89 -10.15
N SER A 12 36.63 -17.80 -10.19
CA SER A 12 36.13 -16.48 -9.70
C SER A 12 34.94 -15.98 -10.48
N ILE A 13 34.93 -16.14 -11.81
CA ILE A 13 33.78 -15.77 -12.65
C ILE A 13 32.56 -16.63 -12.32
N LEU A 14 32.75 -17.95 -12.20
CA LEU A 14 31.65 -18.86 -11.83
C LEU A 14 31.07 -18.51 -10.45
N LEU A 15 31.92 -18.23 -9.47
CA LEU A 15 31.50 -17.81 -8.14
C LEU A 15 30.71 -16.50 -8.19
N LEU A 16 31.19 -15.52 -8.97
CA LEU A 16 30.48 -14.25 -9.15
C LEU A 16 29.10 -14.46 -9.77
N VAL A 17 28.98 -15.29 -10.80
CA VAL A 17 27.69 -15.62 -11.44
C VAL A 17 26.72 -16.27 -10.45
N VAL A 18 27.21 -17.19 -9.61
CA VAL A 18 26.40 -17.83 -8.57
C VAL A 18 25.93 -16.79 -7.55
N ILE A 19 26.82 -15.91 -7.07
CA ILE A 19 26.46 -14.85 -6.11
C ILE A 19 25.39 -13.91 -6.69
N LEU A 20 25.55 -13.49 -7.94
CA LEU A 20 24.56 -12.62 -8.62
C LEU A 20 23.21 -13.34 -8.82
N GLY A 21 23.26 -14.62 -9.20
CA GLY A 21 22.06 -15.44 -9.38
C GLY A 21 21.28 -15.63 -8.06
N VAL A 22 22.00 -16.02 -7.01
CA VAL A 22 21.39 -16.17 -5.67
C VAL A 22 20.87 -14.81 -5.15
N GLY A 23 21.67 -13.75 -5.30
CA GLY A 23 21.26 -12.39 -4.91
C GLY A 23 19.99 -11.93 -5.64
N GLY A 24 19.88 -12.22 -6.92
CA GLY A 24 18.67 -11.93 -7.71
C GLY A 24 17.45 -12.69 -7.22
N LEU A 25 17.58 -13.98 -6.94
CA LEU A 25 16.49 -14.81 -6.41
C LEU A 25 16.02 -14.33 -5.02
N VAL A 26 16.96 -14.04 -4.13
CA VAL A 26 16.68 -13.54 -2.78
C VAL A 26 16.04 -12.15 -2.87
N GLY A 27 16.57 -11.25 -3.70
CA GLY A 27 16.01 -9.93 -3.91
C GLY A 27 14.58 -9.98 -4.46
N ASN A 28 14.34 -10.84 -5.46
CA ASN A 28 12.99 -11.05 -5.99
C ASN A 28 12.02 -11.62 -4.95
N TYR A 29 12.49 -12.54 -4.10
CA TYR A 29 11.67 -13.07 -3.01
C TYR A 29 11.24 -11.95 -2.04
N PHE A 30 12.18 -11.13 -1.56
CA PHE A 30 11.86 -10.03 -0.65
C PHE A 30 11.04 -8.91 -1.30
N TYR A 31 11.27 -8.63 -2.58
CA TYR A 31 10.41 -7.71 -3.34
C TYR A 31 8.96 -8.18 -3.34
N ASN A 32 8.71 -9.44 -3.70
CA ASN A 32 7.35 -9.99 -3.70
C ASN A 32 6.75 -10.04 -2.29
N LEU A 33 7.55 -10.37 -1.28
CA LEU A 33 7.08 -10.44 0.10
C LEU A 33 6.65 -9.06 0.62
N ALA A 34 7.44 -8.01 0.39
CA ALA A 34 7.24 -6.72 1.05
C ALA A 34 6.62 -5.65 0.14
N LEU A 35 7.02 -5.55 -1.11
CA LEU A 35 6.70 -4.40 -1.97
C LEU A 35 5.65 -4.69 -3.04
N ASN A 36 5.48 -5.95 -3.46
CA ASN A 36 4.51 -6.30 -4.49
C ASN A 36 3.08 -6.26 -3.93
N PRO A 37 2.20 -5.32 -4.37
CA PRO A 37 0.84 -5.19 -3.85
C PRO A 37 -0.06 -6.39 -4.19
N PHE A 38 0.30 -7.16 -5.23
CA PHE A 38 -0.50 -8.29 -5.72
C PHE A 38 -0.16 -9.63 -5.05
N THR A 39 0.83 -9.65 -4.14
CA THR A 39 1.20 -10.85 -3.39
C THR A 39 0.57 -10.83 -2.02
N SER A 40 -0.05 -11.96 -1.61
CA SER A 40 -0.57 -12.11 -0.24
C SER A 40 0.51 -11.81 0.80
N LYS A 41 0.11 -11.19 1.90
CA LYS A 41 0.97 -10.82 3.02
C LYS A 41 0.77 -11.74 4.24
N ASP A 42 0.06 -12.85 4.09
CA ASP A 42 -0.26 -13.79 5.17
C ASP A 42 1.00 -14.30 5.87
N MET A 43 2.11 -14.44 5.13
CA MET A 43 3.41 -14.82 5.70
C MET A 43 3.98 -13.76 6.67
N ILE A 44 3.59 -12.48 6.53
CA ILE A 44 4.04 -11.38 7.40
C ILE A 44 3.09 -11.21 8.57
N PHE A 45 1.78 -11.30 8.33
CA PHE A 45 0.74 -10.96 9.31
C PHE A 45 0.02 -12.18 9.88
N GLY A 46 0.24 -13.38 9.32
CA GLY A 46 -0.53 -14.59 9.62
C GLY A 46 -1.84 -14.64 8.85
N ASP A 47 -2.51 -15.78 8.90
CA ASP A 47 -3.90 -15.91 8.46
C ASP A 47 -4.77 -15.24 9.54
N ASP A 48 -5.26 -14.04 9.27
CA ASP A 48 -6.24 -13.36 10.13
C ASP A 48 -7.63 -14.04 9.99
N ASP A 49 -7.72 -15.30 10.42
CA ASP A 49 -9.00 -16.01 10.64
C ASP A 49 -9.71 -15.50 11.92
N ASP A 50 -9.28 -14.36 12.46
CA ASP A 50 -9.86 -13.83 13.70
C ASP A 50 -11.09 -12.96 13.37
N ASP A 51 -12.11 -13.09 14.21
CA ASP A 51 -13.49 -12.57 14.18
C ASP A 51 -13.65 -11.03 14.02
N THR A 52 -12.61 -10.35 13.52
CA THR A 52 -12.61 -8.93 13.20
C THR A 52 -13.36 -8.58 11.90
N SER A 53 -13.73 -9.60 11.11
CA SER A 53 -14.41 -9.41 9.82
C SER A 53 -15.75 -8.67 9.94
N LEU A 54 -16.52 -8.93 11.01
CA LEU A 54 -17.81 -8.27 11.23
C LEU A 54 -17.68 -6.80 11.64
N GLU A 55 -16.66 -6.47 12.44
CA GLU A 55 -16.38 -5.06 12.80
C GLU A 55 -15.85 -4.27 11.60
N VAL A 56 -15.01 -4.89 10.79
CA VAL A 56 -14.50 -4.29 9.54
C VAL A 56 -15.63 -4.08 8.54
N GLU A 57 -16.56 -5.05 8.39
CA GLU A 57 -17.69 -4.93 7.48
C GLU A 57 -18.68 -3.83 7.92
N ALA A 58 -18.96 -3.72 9.21
CA ALA A 58 -19.76 -2.64 9.78
C ALA A 58 -19.09 -1.26 9.60
N ASP A 59 -17.77 -1.21 9.72
CA ASP A 59 -16.97 0.00 9.54
C ASP A 59 -16.99 0.52 8.11
N VAL A 60 -16.85 -0.35 7.13
CA VAL A 60 -16.86 0.02 5.70
C VAL A 60 -18.21 0.63 5.28
N ASN A 61 -19.30 0.20 5.89
CA ASN A 61 -20.65 0.58 5.48
C ASN A 61 -20.92 2.07 5.54
N TRP A 62 -20.43 2.80 6.57
CA TRP A 62 -20.70 4.22 6.65
C TRP A 62 -20.07 5.00 5.47
N LEU A 63 -18.79 4.80 5.19
CA LEU A 63 -18.10 5.56 4.13
C LEU A 63 -18.70 5.25 2.76
N ILE A 64 -18.91 3.97 2.45
CA ILE A 64 -19.29 3.53 1.10
C ILE A 64 -20.81 3.58 0.85
N LYS A 65 -21.63 3.38 1.88
CA LYS A 65 -23.09 3.27 1.71
C LYS A 65 -23.88 4.46 2.28
N ASP A 66 -23.42 5.00 3.41
CA ASP A 66 -24.20 5.96 4.18
C ASP A 66 -23.70 7.40 4.04
N SER A 67 -22.41 7.60 3.72
CA SER A 67 -21.86 8.92 3.47
C SER A 67 -22.12 9.34 2.01
N ASN A 68 -22.32 10.62 1.77
CA ASN A 68 -22.38 11.16 0.41
C ASN A 68 -20.96 11.47 -0.10
N TYR A 69 -20.08 10.44 -0.13
CA TYR A 69 -18.72 10.64 -0.59
C TYR A 69 -18.63 10.91 -2.09
N ILE A 70 -17.57 11.54 -2.49
CA ILE A 70 -17.20 11.78 -3.89
C ILE A 70 -15.84 11.12 -4.11
N ASP A 71 -15.72 10.32 -5.18
CA ASP A 71 -14.43 9.83 -5.65
C ASP A 71 -13.61 11.00 -6.18
N THR A 72 -12.52 11.31 -5.52
CA THR A 72 -11.60 12.38 -5.89
C THR A 72 -10.28 11.79 -6.34
N TYR A 73 -9.70 12.36 -7.39
CA TYR A 73 -8.45 11.87 -7.97
C TYR A 73 -7.44 12.99 -8.12
N ILE A 74 -6.19 12.69 -7.84
CA ILE A 74 -5.05 13.53 -8.19
C ILE A 74 -4.07 12.75 -9.07
N THR A 75 -3.25 13.47 -9.81
CA THR A 75 -2.13 12.87 -10.56
C THR A 75 -0.85 13.14 -9.81
N SER A 76 -0.13 12.07 -9.46
CA SER A 76 1.17 12.16 -8.81
C SER A 76 2.26 12.70 -9.75
N SER A 77 3.44 13.01 -9.22
CA SER A 77 4.58 13.53 -10.00
C SER A 77 5.08 12.54 -11.07
N ASP A 78 4.86 11.25 -10.89
CA ASP A 78 5.19 10.16 -11.80
C ASP A 78 3.99 9.68 -12.63
N ASN A 79 2.93 10.50 -12.73
CA ASN A 79 1.74 10.30 -13.54
C ASN A 79 0.80 9.16 -13.11
N LEU A 80 0.85 8.71 -11.87
CA LEU A 80 -0.14 7.77 -11.34
C LEU A 80 -1.41 8.52 -10.93
N LYS A 81 -2.55 7.91 -11.18
CA LYS A 81 -3.85 8.39 -10.73
C LYS A 81 -4.10 7.87 -9.31
N LEU A 82 -4.06 8.78 -8.33
CA LEU A 82 -4.29 8.46 -6.93
C LEU A 82 -5.71 8.84 -6.52
N HIS A 83 -6.35 7.96 -5.80
CA HIS A 83 -7.74 8.04 -5.37
C HIS A 83 -7.89 8.50 -3.94
N ALA A 84 -9.00 9.16 -3.62
CA ALA A 84 -9.46 9.44 -2.27
C ALA A 84 -10.99 9.52 -2.20
N TYR A 85 -11.55 9.10 -1.08
CA TYR A 85 -12.94 9.38 -0.72
C TYR A 85 -13.01 10.75 -0.07
N GLU A 86 -13.77 11.66 -0.66
CA GLU A 86 -14.03 13.01 -0.13
C GLU A 86 -15.45 13.07 0.45
N VAL A 87 -15.58 13.39 1.74
CA VAL A 87 -16.87 13.54 2.41
C VAL A 87 -16.98 14.97 2.95
N LYS A 88 -17.90 15.75 2.41
CA LYS A 88 -18.22 17.08 2.93
C LYS A 88 -19.22 16.99 4.07
N ASN A 89 -18.94 17.70 5.15
CA ASN A 89 -19.85 17.77 6.29
C ASN A 89 -21.11 18.53 5.91
N GLU A 90 -22.27 18.03 6.32
CA GLU A 90 -23.56 18.70 6.14
C GLU A 90 -23.61 20.06 6.84
N ASN A 91 -22.95 20.18 7.99
CA ASN A 91 -22.72 21.45 8.65
C ASN A 91 -21.58 22.17 7.95
N LYS A 92 -21.87 23.27 7.25
CA LYS A 92 -20.88 24.03 6.51
C LYS A 92 -19.67 24.38 7.38
N THR A 93 -18.49 23.86 7.02
CA THR A 93 -17.23 24.04 7.73
C THR A 93 -16.06 24.16 6.76
N ASP A 94 -15.03 24.92 7.15
CA ASP A 94 -13.77 25.02 6.40
C ASP A 94 -12.69 24.08 6.99
N LYS A 95 -13.03 23.29 8.02
CA LYS A 95 -12.10 22.36 8.67
C LYS A 95 -12.06 21.04 7.89
N TRP A 96 -10.86 20.54 7.67
CA TRP A 96 -10.61 19.26 7.03
C TRP A 96 -9.82 18.32 7.92
N ALA A 97 -10.13 17.04 7.83
CA ALA A 97 -9.35 15.96 8.40
C ALA A 97 -8.95 14.99 7.29
N ILE A 98 -7.69 14.58 7.27
CA ILE A 98 -7.18 13.55 6.35
C ILE A 98 -6.94 12.29 7.17
N VAL A 99 -7.53 11.16 6.74
CA VAL A 99 -7.45 9.88 7.43
C VAL A 99 -6.68 8.92 6.54
N VAL A 100 -5.41 8.67 6.87
CA VAL A 100 -4.48 7.89 6.06
C VAL A 100 -4.33 6.49 6.62
N HIS A 101 -4.46 5.48 5.76
CA HIS A 101 -4.30 4.08 6.14
C HIS A 101 -2.81 3.68 6.25
N GLY A 102 -2.55 2.53 6.86
CA GLY A 102 -1.21 1.96 6.99
C GLY A 102 -0.86 0.99 5.85
N TYR A 103 0.32 0.39 5.98
CA TYR A 103 0.83 -0.64 5.06
C TYR A 103 -0.18 -1.78 4.89
N THR A 104 -0.39 -2.22 3.65
CA THR A 104 -1.33 -3.27 3.23
C THR A 104 -2.82 -3.04 3.55
N SER A 105 -3.20 -1.84 3.95
CA SER A 105 -4.59 -1.44 4.20
C SER A 105 -5.13 -0.61 3.02
N GLU A 106 -6.37 -0.14 3.10
CA GLU A 106 -6.99 0.76 2.12
C GLU A 106 -7.90 1.76 2.82
N GLY A 107 -8.19 2.86 2.14
CA GLY A 107 -8.94 3.99 2.73
C GLY A 107 -10.29 3.58 3.29
N LYS A 108 -11.08 2.75 2.58
CA LYS A 108 -12.42 2.34 3.02
C LYS A 108 -12.43 1.63 4.38
N LEU A 109 -11.34 0.94 4.76
CA LEU A 109 -11.23 0.27 6.06
C LEU A 109 -11.09 1.25 7.23
N LEU A 110 -10.86 2.53 6.96
CA LEU A 110 -10.81 3.59 7.98
C LEU A 110 -12.16 4.31 8.19
N SER A 111 -13.23 3.75 7.67
CA SER A 111 -14.58 4.32 7.69
C SER A 111 -15.03 4.77 9.08
N SER A 112 -14.81 3.98 10.13
CA SER A 112 -15.16 4.33 11.52
C SER A 112 -14.40 5.56 12.01
N LYS A 113 -13.09 5.66 11.72
CA LYS A 113 -12.27 6.81 12.06
C LYS A 113 -12.72 8.07 11.29
N ALA A 114 -13.02 7.89 10.01
CA ALA A 114 -13.55 8.96 9.15
C ALA A 114 -14.90 9.47 9.67
N LYS A 115 -15.82 8.55 10.02
CA LYS A 115 -17.12 8.87 10.62
C LYS A 115 -16.99 9.65 11.92
N HIS A 116 -16.05 9.24 12.78
CA HIS A 116 -15.80 9.93 14.05
C HIS A 116 -15.41 11.40 13.82
N LEU A 117 -14.47 11.66 12.91
CA LEU A 117 -14.04 13.03 12.56
C LEU A 117 -15.14 13.82 11.87
N TYR A 118 -15.93 13.18 11.00
CA TYR A 118 -17.08 13.78 10.39
C TYR A 118 -18.11 14.25 11.45
N ASN A 119 -18.39 13.40 12.45
CA ASN A 119 -19.31 13.75 13.54
C ASN A 119 -18.76 14.87 14.45
N MET A 120 -17.43 15.07 14.46
CA MET A 120 -16.79 16.23 15.11
C MET A 120 -16.89 17.53 14.30
N GLY A 121 -17.53 17.49 13.13
CA GLY A 121 -17.74 18.67 12.29
C GLY A 121 -16.62 18.96 11.28
N TYR A 122 -15.83 17.97 10.90
CA TYR A 122 -14.84 18.10 9.84
C TYR A 122 -15.39 17.61 8.49
N ASN A 123 -14.97 18.24 7.40
CA ASN A 123 -14.89 17.56 6.11
C ASN A 123 -13.81 16.50 6.21
N VAL A 124 -13.99 15.36 5.56
CA VAL A 124 -13.03 14.25 5.67
C VAL A 124 -12.53 13.84 4.30
N LEU A 125 -11.21 13.64 4.18
CA LEU A 125 -10.56 13.07 3.02
C LEU A 125 -9.89 11.77 3.45
N VAL A 126 -10.21 10.68 2.76
CA VAL A 126 -9.68 9.35 3.03
C VAL A 126 -8.97 8.84 1.78
N PRO A 127 -7.66 9.08 1.64
CA PRO A 127 -6.92 8.63 0.47
C PRO A 127 -6.67 7.13 0.49
N ASP A 128 -6.65 6.54 -0.70
CA ASP A 128 -5.95 5.30 -0.97
C ASP A 128 -4.51 5.63 -1.36
N LEU A 129 -3.54 5.18 -0.58
CA LEU A 129 -2.13 5.39 -0.90
C LEU A 129 -1.75 4.63 -2.19
N ARG A 130 -0.63 4.99 -2.79
CA ARG A 130 -0.07 4.32 -3.97
C ARG A 130 -0.16 2.79 -3.84
N SER A 131 -0.62 2.12 -4.91
CA SER A 131 -0.79 0.65 -4.98
C SER A 131 -1.78 0.05 -3.98
N HIS A 132 -2.67 0.86 -3.40
CA HIS A 132 -3.72 0.41 -2.50
C HIS A 132 -5.10 0.88 -2.98
N GLY A 133 -6.13 0.13 -2.62
CA GLY A 133 -7.52 0.46 -2.95
C GLY A 133 -7.72 0.74 -4.43
N SER A 134 -8.21 1.95 -4.76
CA SER A 134 -8.46 2.41 -6.14
C SER A 134 -7.33 3.28 -6.71
N SER A 135 -6.21 3.43 -6.01
CA SER A 135 -5.02 4.13 -6.50
C SER A 135 -4.13 3.25 -7.36
N GLU A 136 -3.57 3.84 -8.41
CA GLU A 136 -2.60 3.18 -9.27
C GLU A 136 -1.24 2.99 -8.58
N GLY A 137 -0.44 2.06 -9.11
CA GLY A 137 0.94 1.79 -8.70
C GLY A 137 1.31 0.32 -8.80
N ASP A 138 2.60 0.06 -8.96
CA ASP A 138 3.15 -1.29 -9.15
C ASP A 138 3.90 -1.81 -7.91
N TYR A 139 4.09 -0.96 -6.90
CA TYR A 139 4.78 -1.32 -5.67
C TYR A 139 4.31 -0.45 -4.49
N ILE A 140 4.45 -1.00 -3.29
CA ILE A 140 4.15 -0.28 -2.05
C ILE A 140 5.33 0.62 -1.71
N GLY A 141 5.12 1.94 -1.67
CA GLY A 141 6.19 2.95 -1.60
C GLY A 141 6.91 3.07 -0.27
N MET A 142 6.34 2.58 0.82
CA MET A 142 6.90 2.68 2.17
C MET A 142 7.22 4.13 2.59
N GLY A 143 6.51 5.12 2.04
CA GLY A 143 6.74 6.54 2.31
C GLY A 143 7.88 7.17 1.49
N TRP A 144 8.41 6.49 0.49
CA TRP A 144 9.47 7.06 -0.36
C TRP A 144 8.92 7.93 -1.49
N ASP A 145 7.84 7.49 -2.13
CA ASP A 145 7.17 8.18 -3.24
C ASP A 145 5.68 8.45 -2.96
N ASP A 146 5.26 8.28 -1.71
CA ASP A 146 3.88 8.49 -1.26
C ASP A 146 3.63 9.95 -0.86
#